data_9aaa21e09b5fd6d0eb1372da71e52db1
#
_entry.id   9aaa21e09b5fd6d0eb1372da71e52db1
#
_cell.length_a   1.000
_cell.length_b   1.000
_cell.length_c   1.000
_cell.angle_alpha   90.00
_cell.angle_beta   90.00
_cell.angle_gamma   90.00
#
_symmetry.space_group_name_H-M   'P 1'
#
loop_
_entity.id
_entity.type
_entity.pdbx_description
1 polymer ?
#
loop_
_entity_poly.entity_id
_entity_poly.type
_entity_poly.pdbx_seq_one_letter_code
_entity_poly.pdbx_strand_id
1 'polypeptide(L)'
;NITHIVNSIAAFEIHEWTSFDSPFDEYLNGDKQALTLKQINGMNLFYGKANCSSCHSGSLLSDQKFHSIGIPQFGPGRTRPFDPYARDVGRMVETDNINDMYKFKTPALRNVSLTAPYGHNGAYPTLKSIIKHHLNPIKMNKNWKLEYANLPKAPWLEEIDFVTFSDKREQDRIISSINIHPVELNDKEIDQLVSFLE
;
A
#
# COMPACT_ATOMS: atom_id res chain seq x y z
N ASN A 1 9.65 -25.72 18.11
CA ASN A 1 9.23 -24.46 18.74
C ASN A 1 8.71 -23.54 17.63
N ILE A 2 7.86 -22.57 17.96
CA ILE A 2 7.20 -21.68 16.97
C ILE A 2 8.23 -20.94 16.09
N THR A 3 9.36 -20.55 16.64
CA THR A 3 10.43 -19.86 15.90
C THR A 3 10.94 -20.69 14.71
N HIS A 4 11.10 -22.01 14.88
CA HIS A 4 11.53 -22.89 13.79
C HIS A 4 10.47 -22.98 12.68
N ILE A 5 9.19 -23.01 13.05
CA ILE A 5 8.09 -23.03 12.09
C ILE A 5 8.07 -21.72 11.27
N VAL A 6 8.12 -20.59 11.95
CA VAL A 6 8.12 -19.26 11.30
C VAL A 6 9.35 -19.10 10.39
N ASN A 7 10.55 -19.50 10.86
CA ASN A 7 11.76 -19.42 10.05
C ASN A 7 11.71 -20.34 8.81
N SER A 8 11.09 -21.53 8.94
CA SER A 8 10.92 -22.43 7.80
C SER A 8 9.96 -21.85 6.75
N ILE A 9 8.87 -21.21 7.19
CA ILE A 9 7.93 -20.51 6.30
C ILE A 9 8.64 -19.35 5.61
N ALA A 10 9.36 -18.51 6.36
CA ALA A 10 10.10 -17.38 5.80
C ALA A 10 11.18 -17.82 4.79
N ALA A 11 11.90 -18.92 5.08
CA ALA A 11 12.89 -19.47 4.17
C ALA A 11 12.24 -19.98 2.87
N PHE A 12 11.07 -20.63 2.97
CA PHE A 12 10.29 -21.08 1.82
C PHE A 12 9.83 -19.87 0.97
N GLU A 13 9.25 -18.86 1.59
CA GLU A 13 8.79 -17.64 0.90
C GLU A 13 9.94 -16.94 0.16
N ILE A 14 11.12 -16.83 0.79
CA ILE A 14 12.30 -16.23 0.17
C ILE A 14 12.76 -17.08 -1.03
N HIS A 15 12.74 -18.40 -0.91
CA HIS A 15 13.19 -19.28 -1.98
C HIS A 15 12.23 -19.29 -3.17
N GLU A 16 10.92 -19.44 -2.91
CA GLU A 16 9.93 -19.69 -3.96
C GLU A 16 9.39 -18.38 -4.60
N TRP A 17 9.32 -17.29 -3.82
CA TRP A 17 8.63 -16.08 -4.27
C TRP A 17 9.56 -14.91 -4.58
N THR A 18 10.87 -15.06 -4.36
CA THR A 18 11.81 -14.03 -4.77
C THR A 18 12.15 -14.19 -6.25
N SER A 19 11.81 -13.19 -7.05
CA SER A 19 12.14 -13.12 -8.46
C SER A 19 12.94 -11.85 -8.74
N PHE A 20 14.03 -11.99 -9.51
CA PHE A 20 14.91 -10.92 -9.98
C PHE A 20 15.13 -11.01 -11.49
N ASP A 21 14.13 -11.46 -12.24
CA ASP A 21 14.15 -11.67 -13.69
C ASP A 21 13.10 -10.81 -14.43
N SER A 22 12.68 -9.72 -13.80
CA SER A 22 11.78 -8.77 -14.46
C SER A 22 12.51 -7.95 -15.54
N PRO A 23 11.79 -7.36 -16.49
CA PRO A 23 12.40 -6.42 -17.46
C PRO A 23 13.15 -5.26 -16.79
N PHE A 24 12.74 -4.86 -15.59
CA PHE A 24 13.48 -3.87 -14.80
C PHE A 24 14.83 -4.40 -14.30
N ASP A 25 14.89 -5.67 -13.88
CA ASP A 25 16.15 -6.30 -13.47
C ASP A 25 17.11 -6.46 -14.67
N GLU A 26 16.60 -6.87 -15.82
CA GLU A 26 17.38 -6.94 -17.07
C GLU A 26 17.94 -5.58 -17.47
N TYR A 27 17.12 -4.52 -17.36
CA TYR A 27 17.56 -3.14 -17.61
C TYR A 27 18.69 -2.72 -16.66
N LEU A 28 18.59 -3.07 -15.36
CA LEU A 28 19.65 -2.80 -14.38
C LEU A 28 20.92 -3.61 -14.66
N ASN A 29 20.80 -4.82 -15.19
CA ASN A 29 21.91 -5.69 -15.57
C ASN A 29 22.56 -5.29 -16.91
N GLY A 30 22.05 -4.25 -17.57
CA GLY A 30 22.69 -3.64 -18.74
C GLY A 30 21.91 -3.76 -20.04
N ASP A 31 20.85 -4.55 -20.12
CA ASP A 31 19.97 -4.56 -21.30
C ASP A 31 19.11 -3.29 -21.37
N LYS A 32 19.60 -2.30 -22.10
CA LYS A 32 18.90 -1.02 -22.26
C LYS A 32 17.63 -1.10 -23.12
N GLN A 33 17.35 -2.26 -23.73
CA GLN A 33 16.16 -2.50 -24.55
C GLN A 33 15.08 -3.27 -23.76
N ALA A 34 15.36 -3.75 -22.57
CA ALA A 34 14.41 -4.47 -21.74
C ALA A 34 13.19 -3.64 -21.33
N LEU A 35 13.34 -2.31 -21.21
CA LEU A 35 12.26 -1.38 -20.92
C LEU A 35 11.86 -0.56 -22.14
N THR A 36 10.56 -0.40 -22.33
CA THR A 36 10.02 0.56 -23.30
C THR A 36 10.28 2.01 -22.87
N LEU A 37 10.23 2.95 -23.79
CA LEU A 37 10.37 4.38 -23.47
C LEU A 37 9.31 4.85 -22.45
N LYS A 38 8.10 4.30 -22.49
CA LYS A 38 7.04 4.61 -21.53
C LYS A 38 7.41 4.16 -20.12
N GLN A 39 7.97 2.96 -19.97
CA GLN A 39 8.44 2.40 -18.70
C GLN A 39 9.66 3.17 -18.16
N ILE A 40 10.61 3.55 -19.04
CA ILE A 40 11.76 4.38 -18.67
C ILE A 40 11.29 5.74 -18.12
N ASN A 41 10.31 6.38 -18.76
CA ASN A 41 9.74 7.62 -18.27
C ASN A 41 9.04 7.42 -16.91
N GLY A 42 8.32 6.31 -16.73
CA GLY A 42 7.71 5.92 -15.45
C GLY A 42 8.76 5.69 -14.35
N MET A 43 9.84 5.00 -14.68
CA MET A 43 10.99 4.79 -13.80
C MET A 43 11.59 6.13 -13.34
N ASN A 44 11.81 7.06 -14.28
CA ASN A 44 12.35 8.39 -13.98
C ASN A 44 11.40 9.20 -13.08
N LEU A 45 10.09 9.05 -13.24
CA LEU A 45 9.10 9.65 -12.33
C LEU A 45 9.15 9.01 -10.95
N PHE A 46 9.24 7.68 -10.89
CA PHE A 46 9.29 6.91 -9.64
C PHE A 46 10.49 7.30 -8.76
N TYR A 47 11.67 7.40 -9.36
CA TYR A 47 12.91 7.79 -8.67
C TYR A 47 13.08 9.32 -8.54
N GLY A 48 12.30 10.10 -9.27
CA GLY A 48 12.39 11.56 -9.30
C GLY A 48 11.13 12.25 -8.79
N LYS A 49 10.43 12.94 -9.69
CA LYS A 49 9.30 13.85 -9.37
C LYS A 49 8.21 13.23 -8.47
N ALA A 50 7.87 11.96 -8.67
CA ALA A 50 6.85 11.27 -7.89
C ALA A 50 7.31 10.87 -6.49
N ASN A 51 8.62 10.87 -6.23
CA ASN A 51 9.25 10.57 -4.94
C ASN A 51 8.87 9.20 -4.34
N CYS A 52 8.50 8.22 -5.17
CA CYS A 52 8.11 6.88 -4.70
C CYS A 52 9.28 6.15 -4.06
N SER A 53 10.49 6.33 -4.59
CA SER A 53 11.71 5.70 -4.11
C SER A 53 12.15 6.14 -2.71
N SER A 54 11.56 7.19 -2.13
CA SER A 54 11.83 7.58 -0.74
C SER A 54 11.43 6.50 0.29
N CYS A 55 10.41 5.70 -0.06
CA CYS A 55 9.95 4.56 0.72
C CYS A 55 10.13 3.23 -0.03
N HIS A 56 9.97 3.25 -1.36
CA HIS A 56 10.06 2.06 -2.21
C HIS A 56 11.43 1.97 -2.89
N SER A 57 12.46 1.59 -2.14
CA SER A 57 13.85 1.50 -2.62
C SER A 57 14.50 0.16 -2.28
N GLY A 58 15.72 -0.05 -2.79
CA GLY A 58 16.47 -1.30 -2.63
C GLY A 58 15.93 -2.44 -3.50
N SER A 59 16.50 -3.63 -3.35
CA SER A 59 16.20 -4.80 -4.18
C SER A 59 14.74 -5.25 -4.11
N LEU A 60 14.06 -5.01 -3.00
CA LEU A 60 12.65 -5.33 -2.81
C LEU A 60 11.72 -4.15 -3.11
N LEU A 61 12.24 -2.97 -3.47
CA LEU A 61 11.46 -1.75 -3.61
C LEU A 61 10.63 -1.47 -2.34
N SER A 62 11.28 -1.55 -1.18
CA SER A 62 10.68 -1.32 0.14
C SER A 62 11.76 -0.91 1.14
N ASP A 63 11.52 0.14 1.92
CA ASP A 63 12.39 0.55 3.03
C ASP A 63 12.16 -0.29 4.30
N GLN A 64 11.21 -1.22 4.27
CA GLN A 64 10.80 -2.07 5.39
C GLN A 64 10.34 -1.29 6.64
N LYS A 65 10.10 0.01 6.52
CA LYS A 65 9.61 0.88 7.59
C LYS A 65 8.09 0.97 7.61
N PHE A 66 7.57 1.78 8.52
CA PHE A 66 6.14 1.96 8.73
C PHE A 66 5.74 3.40 8.50
N HIS A 67 4.73 3.59 7.63
CA HIS A 67 4.24 4.90 7.23
C HIS A 67 2.72 4.97 7.33
N SER A 68 2.20 6.18 7.60
CA SER A 68 0.77 6.45 7.52
C SER A 68 0.47 7.20 6.23
N ILE A 69 -0.24 6.55 5.33
CA ILE A 69 -0.67 7.13 4.06
C ILE A 69 -2.17 7.40 4.01
N GLY A 70 -2.89 7.18 5.12
CA GLY A 70 -4.29 7.54 5.26
C GLY A 70 -5.24 6.72 4.39
N ILE A 71 -5.03 5.41 4.25
CA ILE A 71 -5.97 4.52 3.57
C ILE A 71 -7.33 4.55 4.29
N PRO A 72 -8.47 4.70 3.57
CA PRO A 72 -9.80 4.62 4.16
C PRO A 72 -10.00 3.29 4.90
N GLN A 73 -10.54 3.35 6.12
CA GLN A 73 -10.79 2.15 6.91
C GLN A 73 -12.20 1.62 6.69
N PHE A 74 -12.28 0.33 6.43
CA PHE A 74 -13.50 -0.45 6.35
C PHE A 74 -13.19 -1.94 6.57
N GLY A 75 -14.23 -2.73 6.75
CA GLY A 75 -14.08 -4.16 7.02
C GLY A 75 -13.72 -4.45 8.48
N PRO A 76 -13.55 -5.72 8.81
CA PRO A 76 -13.18 -6.16 10.16
C PRO A 76 -11.72 -5.77 10.44
N GLY A 77 -11.51 -4.63 11.08
CA GLY A 77 -10.19 -4.17 11.49
C GLY A 77 -9.58 -5.04 12.60
N ARG A 78 -8.28 -4.89 12.83
CA ARG A 78 -7.62 -5.45 14.02
C ARG A 78 -8.03 -4.64 15.23
N THR A 79 -8.97 -5.18 16.02
CA THR A 79 -9.38 -4.58 17.27
C THR A 79 -8.48 -5.03 18.40
N ARG A 80 -8.19 -4.13 19.33
CA ARG A 80 -7.73 -4.54 20.65
C ARG A 80 -8.87 -5.25 21.38
N PRO A 81 -8.60 -6.22 22.27
CA PRO A 81 -9.65 -6.99 22.94
C PRO A 81 -10.74 -6.17 23.65
N PHE A 82 -10.46 -4.90 23.93
CA PHE A 82 -11.37 -3.99 24.64
C PHE A 82 -11.79 -2.77 23.79
N ASP A 83 -11.44 -2.72 22.51
CA ASP A 83 -11.88 -1.63 21.63
C ASP A 83 -13.27 -1.99 21.08
N PRO A 84 -14.33 -1.24 21.41
CA PRO A 84 -15.67 -1.50 20.89
C PRO A 84 -15.80 -1.20 19.40
N TYR A 85 -14.79 -0.57 18.81
CA TYR A 85 -14.75 -0.20 17.38
C TYR A 85 -13.80 -1.10 16.63
N ALA A 86 -14.25 -1.61 15.48
CA ALA A 86 -13.44 -2.40 14.56
C ALA A 86 -12.38 -1.53 13.81
N ARG A 87 -11.56 -0.77 14.56
CA ARG A 87 -10.51 0.10 14.02
C ARG A 87 -9.24 -0.68 13.75
N ASP A 88 -8.64 -0.45 12.60
CA ASP A 88 -7.27 -0.87 12.37
C ASP A 88 -6.30 0.28 12.71
N VAL A 89 -5.70 0.21 13.88
CA VAL A 89 -4.73 1.21 14.33
C VAL A 89 -3.29 0.89 13.86
N GLY A 90 -3.13 -0.08 12.97
CA GLY A 90 -1.85 -0.45 12.37
C GLY A 90 -0.83 -0.91 13.40
N ARG A 91 0.42 -0.49 13.22
CA ARG A 91 1.54 -0.89 14.08
C ARG A 91 1.31 -0.64 15.57
N MET A 92 0.50 0.34 15.94
CA MET A 92 0.20 0.64 17.33
C MET A 92 -0.36 -0.57 18.11
N VAL A 93 -1.05 -1.50 17.44
CA VAL A 93 -1.52 -2.74 18.07
C VAL A 93 -0.38 -3.53 18.73
N GLU A 94 0.78 -3.55 18.08
CA GLU A 94 1.94 -4.33 18.52
C GLU A 94 2.87 -3.54 19.45
N THR A 95 2.97 -2.20 19.26
CA THR A 95 3.96 -1.39 19.99
C THR A 95 3.39 -0.67 21.20
N ASP A 96 2.08 -0.54 21.29
CA ASP A 96 1.38 0.26 22.29
C ASP A 96 1.77 1.76 22.30
N ASN A 97 2.40 2.23 21.21
CA ASN A 97 2.90 3.58 21.06
C ASN A 97 1.96 4.39 20.16
N ILE A 98 1.40 5.49 20.69
CA ILE A 98 0.51 6.39 19.95
C ILE A 98 1.15 6.94 18.67
N ASN A 99 2.47 7.12 18.63
CA ASN A 99 3.17 7.58 17.45
C ASN A 99 3.17 6.56 16.30
N ASP A 100 2.79 5.31 16.56
CA ASP A 100 2.67 4.25 15.57
C ASP A 100 1.23 4.04 15.06
N MET A 101 0.29 4.89 15.52
CA MET A 101 -1.11 4.84 15.08
C MET A 101 -1.22 5.06 13.57
N TYR A 102 -2.00 4.18 12.93
CA TYR A 102 -2.26 4.14 11.47
C TYR A 102 -1.03 3.98 10.58
N LYS A 103 0.10 3.55 11.14
CA LYS A 103 1.27 3.20 10.36
C LYS A 103 1.23 1.74 9.94
N PHE A 104 1.47 1.50 8.65
CA PHE A 104 1.56 0.18 8.04
C PHE A 104 2.92 0.01 7.38
N LYS A 105 3.38 -1.23 7.31
CA LYS A 105 4.67 -1.56 6.70
C LYS A 105 4.65 -1.25 5.21
N THR A 106 5.72 -0.64 4.68
CA THR A 106 5.93 -0.49 3.25
C THR A 106 6.01 -1.87 2.58
N PRO A 107 5.07 -2.25 1.71
CA PRO A 107 5.16 -3.53 1.00
C PRO A 107 6.26 -3.49 -0.06
N ALA A 108 6.78 -4.66 -0.42
CA ALA A 108 7.58 -4.82 -1.62
C ALA A 108 6.72 -4.53 -2.86
N LEU A 109 7.32 -3.90 -3.89
CA LEU A 109 6.60 -3.64 -5.14
C LEU A 109 6.91 -4.66 -6.25
N ARG A 110 7.72 -5.68 -5.96
CA ARG A 110 7.93 -6.77 -6.92
C ARG A 110 6.62 -7.49 -7.18
N ASN A 111 6.31 -7.73 -8.45
CA ASN A 111 5.06 -8.36 -8.90
C ASN A 111 3.78 -7.63 -8.45
N VAL A 112 3.88 -6.32 -8.15
CA VAL A 112 2.76 -5.54 -7.60
C VAL A 112 1.54 -5.52 -8.53
N SER A 113 1.72 -5.61 -9.84
CA SER A 113 0.63 -5.67 -10.82
C SER A 113 -0.29 -6.89 -10.65
N LEU A 114 0.20 -7.96 -10.02
CA LEU A 114 -0.52 -9.22 -9.81
C LEU A 114 -1.26 -9.29 -8.46
N THR A 115 -1.11 -8.29 -7.59
CA THR A 115 -1.55 -8.36 -6.19
C THR A 115 -2.71 -7.44 -5.85
N ALA A 116 -3.55 -7.11 -6.84
CA ALA A 116 -4.80 -6.39 -6.57
C ALA A 116 -5.76 -7.19 -5.66
N PRO A 117 -6.57 -6.53 -4.82
CA PRO A 117 -6.69 -5.09 -4.59
C PRO A 117 -5.58 -4.51 -3.71
N TYR A 118 -5.38 -3.19 -3.77
CA TYR A 118 -4.27 -2.46 -3.14
C TYR A 118 -4.67 -1.71 -1.88
N GLY A 119 -3.65 -1.41 -1.04
CA GLY A 119 -3.82 -0.92 0.32
C GLY A 119 -3.90 -2.09 1.31
N HIS A 120 -3.58 -1.85 2.60
CA HIS A 120 -3.54 -2.92 3.61
C HIS A 120 -4.89 -3.65 3.80
N ASN A 121 -5.99 -3.01 3.44
CA ASN A 121 -7.35 -3.54 3.50
C ASN A 121 -8.00 -3.71 2.10
N GLY A 122 -7.25 -3.53 1.01
CA GLY A 122 -7.79 -3.65 -0.34
C GLY A 122 -8.68 -2.49 -0.79
N ALA A 123 -8.46 -1.28 -0.25
CA ALA A 123 -9.30 -0.10 -0.53
C ALA A 123 -9.30 0.35 -2.00
N TYR A 124 -8.33 -0.07 -2.80
CA TYR A 124 -8.18 0.37 -4.18
C TYR A 124 -8.10 -0.81 -5.15
N PRO A 125 -9.04 -0.92 -6.09
CA PRO A 125 -9.13 -2.08 -6.99
C PRO A 125 -8.05 -2.11 -8.08
N THR A 126 -7.40 -0.97 -8.37
CA THR A 126 -6.43 -0.88 -9.47
C THR A 126 -5.12 -0.22 -9.02
N LEU A 127 -4.01 -0.60 -9.68
CA LEU A 127 -2.71 0.02 -9.46
C LEU A 127 -2.75 1.53 -9.69
N LYS A 128 -3.46 1.99 -10.71
CA LYS A 128 -3.66 3.42 -10.98
C LYS A 128 -4.37 4.14 -9.83
N SER A 129 -5.33 3.50 -9.18
CA SER A 129 -6.08 4.13 -8.07
C SER A 129 -5.24 4.26 -6.80
N ILE A 130 -4.42 3.27 -6.47
CA ILE A 130 -3.51 3.37 -5.31
C ILE A 130 -2.36 4.36 -5.58
N ILE A 131 -1.86 4.47 -6.81
CA ILE A 131 -0.90 5.52 -7.20
C ILE A 131 -1.52 6.90 -6.98
N LYS A 132 -2.75 7.13 -7.46
CA LYS A 132 -3.47 8.41 -7.22
C LYS A 132 -3.63 8.71 -5.74
N HIS A 133 -3.85 7.68 -4.90
CA HIS A 133 -3.90 7.85 -3.45
C HIS A 133 -2.56 8.36 -2.90
N HIS A 134 -1.44 7.75 -3.26
CA HIS A 134 -0.12 8.20 -2.83
C HIS A 134 0.18 9.64 -3.28
N LEU A 135 -0.27 10.02 -4.48
CA LEU A 135 -0.08 11.38 -5.00
C LEU A 135 -0.89 12.43 -4.25
N ASN A 136 -2.07 12.10 -3.72
CA ASN A 136 -2.86 13.03 -2.90
C ASN A 136 -3.76 12.26 -1.92
N PRO A 137 -3.19 11.77 -0.81
CA PRO A 137 -3.89 10.88 0.11
C PRO A 137 -5.12 11.54 0.76
N ILE A 138 -5.04 12.82 1.10
CA ILE A 138 -6.16 13.55 1.72
C ILE A 138 -7.36 13.63 0.77
N LYS A 139 -7.12 14.03 -0.49
CA LYS A 139 -8.17 14.10 -1.50
C LYS A 139 -8.78 12.73 -1.79
N MET A 140 -7.93 11.72 -1.92
CA MET A 140 -8.37 10.37 -2.26
C MET A 140 -9.12 9.70 -1.10
N ASN A 141 -8.70 9.91 0.15
CA ASN A 141 -9.42 9.44 1.33
C ASN A 141 -10.82 10.08 1.40
N LYS A 142 -10.91 11.42 1.30
CA LYS A 142 -12.19 12.15 1.36
C LYS A 142 -13.17 11.80 0.25
N ASN A 143 -12.68 11.40 -0.91
CA ASN A 143 -13.49 11.05 -2.09
C ASN A 143 -13.68 9.55 -2.28
N TRP A 144 -13.18 8.73 -1.36
CA TRP A 144 -13.34 7.29 -1.44
C TRP A 144 -14.81 6.89 -1.26
N LYS A 145 -15.25 5.88 -1.96
CA LYS A 145 -16.65 5.46 -1.97
C LYS A 145 -16.78 4.00 -1.55
N LEU A 146 -17.86 3.69 -0.85
CA LEU A 146 -18.17 2.33 -0.36
C LEU A 146 -18.20 1.29 -1.49
N GLU A 147 -18.57 1.68 -2.69
CA GLU A 147 -18.59 0.79 -3.87
C GLU A 147 -17.21 0.26 -4.29
N TYR A 148 -16.13 0.86 -3.77
CA TYR A 148 -14.76 0.39 -4.01
C TYR A 148 -14.34 -0.73 -3.06
N ALA A 149 -15.06 -0.92 -1.95
CA ALA A 149 -14.79 -1.98 -1.01
C ALA A 149 -15.11 -3.34 -1.63
N ASN A 150 -14.13 -4.23 -1.67
CA ASN A 150 -14.33 -5.61 -2.09
C ASN A 150 -14.28 -6.52 -0.85
N LEU A 151 -15.43 -6.71 -0.24
CA LEU A 151 -15.58 -7.55 0.95
C LEU A 151 -16.29 -8.86 0.61
N PRO A 152 -15.96 -9.97 1.30
CA PRO A 152 -16.74 -11.19 1.19
C PRO A 152 -18.17 -10.95 1.69
N LYS A 153 -19.13 -11.59 1.05
CA LYS A 153 -20.53 -11.53 1.48
C LYS A 153 -20.71 -12.26 2.81
N ALA A 154 -20.82 -11.48 3.88
CA ALA A 154 -21.03 -11.96 5.25
C ALA A 154 -22.07 -11.06 5.93
N PRO A 155 -23.38 -11.34 5.77
CA PRO A 155 -24.44 -10.45 6.24
C PRO A 155 -24.35 -10.06 7.71
N TRP A 156 -23.78 -10.92 8.55
CA TRP A 156 -23.58 -10.65 9.98
C TRP A 156 -22.43 -9.67 10.29
N LEU A 157 -21.61 -9.29 9.28
CA LEU A 157 -20.53 -8.31 9.39
C LEU A 157 -20.87 -6.98 8.71
N GLU A 158 -21.84 -6.95 7.79
CA GLU A 158 -22.17 -5.77 6.99
C GLU A 158 -22.49 -4.53 7.83
N GLU A 159 -23.12 -4.70 9.00
CA GLU A 159 -23.45 -3.59 9.91
C GLU A 159 -22.21 -2.95 10.54
N ILE A 160 -21.14 -3.72 10.76
CA ILE A 160 -19.91 -3.25 11.40
C ILE A 160 -18.81 -2.87 10.43
N ASP A 161 -18.86 -3.37 9.19
CA ASP A 161 -17.79 -3.17 8.19
C ASP A 161 -17.51 -1.70 7.85
N PHE A 162 -18.51 -0.82 7.98
CA PHE A 162 -18.39 0.59 7.65
C PHE A 162 -18.54 1.54 8.83
N VAL A 163 -18.60 1.04 10.06
CA VAL A 163 -18.72 1.86 11.28
C VAL A 163 -17.54 2.83 11.38
N THR A 164 -16.33 2.35 11.21
CA THR A 164 -15.11 3.17 11.27
C THR A 164 -15.07 4.18 10.13
N PHE A 165 -15.46 3.77 8.93
CA PHE A 165 -15.53 4.68 7.78
C PHE A 165 -16.57 5.79 7.98
N SER A 166 -17.66 5.52 8.67
CA SER A 166 -18.73 6.48 8.95
C SER A 166 -18.43 7.39 10.14
N ASP A 167 -17.46 7.05 11.00
CA ASP A 167 -17.06 7.91 12.12
C ASP A 167 -16.13 9.04 11.66
N LYS A 168 -16.70 10.26 11.61
CA LYS A 168 -15.96 11.45 11.19
C LYS A 168 -14.72 11.73 12.05
N ARG A 169 -14.78 11.46 13.35
CA ARG A 169 -13.62 11.66 14.26
C ARG A 169 -12.49 10.73 13.91
N GLU A 170 -12.82 9.49 13.55
CA GLU A 170 -11.82 8.52 13.15
C GLU A 170 -11.20 8.88 11.78
N GLN A 171 -12.02 9.32 10.85
CA GLN A 171 -11.51 9.83 9.57
C GLN A 171 -10.58 11.04 9.75
N ASP A 172 -10.93 11.98 10.63
CA ASP A 172 -10.09 13.14 10.93
C ASP A 172 -8.75 12.72 11.55
N ARG A 173 -8.74 11.71 12.43
CA ARG A 173 -7.51 11.13 13.00
C ARG A 173 -6.62 10.48 11.94
N ILE A 174 -7.21 9.67 11.05
CA ILE A 174 -6.49 9.02 9.96
C ILE A 174 -5.87 10.07 9.05
N ILE A 175 -6.63 11.10 8.64
CA ILE A 175 -6.13 12.18 7.80
C ILE A 175 -5.00 12.96 8.51
N SER A 176 -5.14 13.22 9.80
CA SER A 176 -4.14 13.94 10.60
C SER A 176 -2.84 13.13 10.80
N SER A 177 -2.91 11.81 10.68
CA SER A 177 -1.73 10.93 10.81
C SER A 177 -0.90 10.83 9.53
N ILE A 178 -1.41 11.31 8.38
CA ILE A 178 -0.73 11.21 7.09
C ILE A 178 0.63 11.90 7.14
N ASN A 179 1.68 11.16 6.80
CA ASN A 179 3.06 11.63 6.86
C ASN A 179 3.76 11.70 5.48
N ILE A 180 2.99 11.64 4.41
CA ILE A 180 3.47 11.86 3.04
C ILE A 180 2.89 13.16 2.47
N HIS A 181 3.64 13.79 1.56
CA HIS A 181 3.24 15.06 0.95
C HIS A 181 2.63 14.85 -0.43
N PRO A 182 1.60 15.62 -0.80
CA PRO A 182 1.01 15.56 -2.13
C PRO A 182 2.04 15.90 -3.23
N VAL A 183 1.92 15.17 -4.35
CA VAL A 183 2.71 15.41 -5.57
C VAL A 183 1.77 15.54 -6.75
N GLU A 184 1.98 16.56 -7.58
CA GLU A 184 1.16 16.77 -8.76
C GLU A 184 1.77 16.09 -9.99
N LEU A 185 1.04 15.16 -10.56
CA LEU A 185 1.31 14.52 -11.83
C LEU A 185 0.08 14.65 -12.75
N ASN A 186 0.33 14.80 -14.05
CA ASN A 186 -0.73 14.72 -15.05
C ASN A 186 -1.07 13.26 -15.39
N ASP A 187 -2.18 13.04 -16.10
CA ASP A 187 -2.65 11.67 -16.40
C ASP A 187 -1.64 10.87 -17.23
N LYS A 188 -0.89 11.51 -18.13
CA LYS A 188 0.18 10.84 -18.91
C LYS A 188 1.32 10.37 -18.00
N GLU A 189 1.75 11.19 -17.05
CA GLU A 189 2.78 10.83 -16.07
C GLU A 189 2.31 9.67 -15.17
N ILE A 190 1.03 9.68 -14.76
CA ILE A 190 0.44 8.59 -13.99
C ILE A 190 0.43 7.29 -14.82
N ASP A 191 0.06 7.34 -16.11
CA ASP A 191 0.05 6.17 -16.98
C ASP A 191 1.46 5.64 -17.28
N GLN A 192 2.49 6.49 -17.22
CA GLN A 192 3.89 6.09 -17.30
C GLN A 192 4.33 5.36 -16.02
N LEU A 193 3.94 5.88 -14.83
CA LEU A 193 4.20 5.19 -13.56
C LEU A 193 3.54 3.81 -13.50
N VAL A 194 2.28 3.72 -13.92
CA VAL A 194 1.57 2.43 -14.01
C VAL A 194 2.36 1.48 -14.89
N SER A 195 2.75 1.93 -16.09
CA SER A 195 3.49 1.10 -17.05
C SER A 195 4.85 0.63 -16.53
N PHE A 196 5.51 1.37 -15.65
CA PHE A 196 6.76 0.95 -15.01
C PHE A 196 6.54 -0.10 -13.93
N LEU A 197 5.39 -0.08 -13.26
CA LEU A 197 5.06 -1.00 -12.18
C LEU A 197 4.33 -2.27 -12.65
N GLU A 198 3.90 -2.33 -13.91
CA GLU A 198 3.36 -3.52 -14.60
C GLU A 198 4.46 -4.39 -15.18
#